data_829d7985904bac3255ef75f1edebea30
#
_entry.id   829d7985904bac3255ef75f1edebea30
#
_cell.length_a   1.000
_cell.length_b   1.000
_cell.length_c   1.000
_cell.angle_alpha   90.00
_cell.angle_beta   90.00
_cell.angle_gamma   90.00
#
_symmetry.space_group_name_H-M   'P 1'
#
loop_
_entity.id
_entity.type
_entity.pdbx_description
1 polymer ?
#
loop_
_entity_poly.entity_id
_entity_poly.type
_entity_poly.pdbx_seq_one_letter_code
_entity_poly.pdbx_strand_id
1 'polypeptide(L)'
;LLGEMSLERLYLRPLKFYEEQNINLRLGEDVTAVNALKKIINIGEEIISYDELVFTTGSNPRYLPAELGGELDGVYVIRNLSDVDNIVKEFKIDKHILIIGGGYIGLEAASVAAKLGLQVTLVEMAERILQRVASKETSDYFRNLHKSHGVNIREKIGVRKLIGSDRVEMIELTDGTNLKVDFVIVGV
;
A
#
# COMPACT_ATOMS: atom_id res chain seq x y z
N LEU A 1 -0.75 10.26 -6.82
CA LEU A 1 0.16 11.12 -6.02
C LEU A 1 0.79 12.22 -6.87
N LEU A 2 1.27 11.93 -8.09
CA LEU A 2 1.89 12.91 -8.97
C LEU A 2 0.89 13.80 -9.73
N GLY A 3 -0.41 13.47 -9.73
CA GLY A 3 -1.41 14.20 -10.51
C GLY A 3 -1.30 14.02 -12.04
N GLU A 4 -0.51 13.06 -12.50
CA GLU A 4 -0.23 12.83 -13.92
C GLU A 4 -1.32 11.99 -14.62
N MET A 5 -2.24 11.41 -13.85
CA MET A 5 -3.29 10.51 -14.35
C MET A 5 -4.67 10.97 -13.88
N SER A 6 -5.62 11.07 -14.79
CA SER A 6 -7.02 11.35 -14.43
C SER A 6 -7.70 10.08 -13.85
N LEU A 7 -8.77 10.29 -13.09
CA LEU A 7 -9.54 9.21 -12.45
C LEU A 7 -10.07 8.20 -13.48
N GLU A 8 -10.54 8.67 -14.63
CA GLU A 8 -11.10 7.82 -15.70
C GLU A 8 -10.07 6.80 -16.22
N ARG A 9 -8.78 7.14 -16.20
CA ARG A 9 -7.71 6.25 -16.63
C ARG A 9 -7.37 5.15 -15.64
N LEU A 10 -7.89 5.23 -14.40
CA LEU A 10 -7.74 4.18 -13.40
C LEU A 10 -8.74 3.04 -13.61
N TYR A 11 -9.86 3.28 -14.29
CA TYR A 11 -10.82 2.24 -14.58
C TYR A 11 -10.29 1.28 -15.66
N LEU A 12 -10.46 -0.01 -15.44
CA LEU A 12 -10.05 -1.05 -16.41
C LEU A 12 -10.82 -0.93 -17.72
N ARG A 13 -12.11 -0.59 -17.62
CA ARG A 13 -13.01 -0.38 -18.79
C ARG A 13 -14.04 0.69 -18.44
N PRO A 14 -14.52 1.47 -19.42
CA PRO A 14 -15.66 2.37 -19.22
C PRO A 14 -16.94 1.57 -18.96
N LEU A 15 -17.93 2.16 -18.29
CA LEU A 15 -19.20 1.50 -17.98
C LEU A 15 -19.90 0.92 -19.24
N LYS A 16 -19.87 1.65 -20.34
CA LYS A 16 -20.42 1.23 -21.63
C LYS A 16 -19.88 -0.11 -22.11
N PHE A 17 -18.62 -0.44 -21.83
CA PHE A 17 -18.06 -1.75 -22.18
C PHE A 17 -18.83 -2.89 -21.50
N TYR A 18 -19.17 -2.74 -20.23
CA TYR A 18 -19.88 -3.79 -19.48
C TYR A 18 -21.30 -3.99 -20.03
N GLU A 19 -21.98 -2.89 -20.38
CA GLU A 19 -23.31 -2.92 -21.02
C GLU A 19 -23.26 -3.63 -22.37
N GLU A 20 -22.31 -3.27 -23.24
CA GLU A 20 -22.14 -3.86 -24.58
C GLU A 20 -21.77 -5.35 -24.53
N GLN A 21 -21.13 -5.79 -23.45
CA GLN A 21 -20.80 -7.21 -23.24
C GLN A 21 -21.86 -7.98 -22.44
N ASN A 22 -23.03 -7.37 -22.18
CA ASN A 22 -24.09 -7.93 -21.34
C ASN A 22 -23.61 -8.37 -19.94
N ILE A 23 -22.67 -7.62 -19.36
CA ILE A 23 -22.19 -7.86 -18.00
C ILE A 23 -23.02 -7.01 -17.04
N ASN A 24 -23.74 -7.66 -16.14
CA ASN A 24 -24.48 -7.00 -15.08
C ASN A 24 -23.50 -6.57 -13.96
N LEU A 25 -23.06 -5.30 -14.01
CA LEU A 25 -22.12 -4.74 -13.04
C LEU A 25 -22.87 -4.16 -11.86
N ARG A 26 -22.61 -4.69 -10.67
CA ARG A 26 -23.18 -4.21 -9.39
C ARG A 26 -22.06 -3.59 -8.56
N LEU A 27 -22.10 -2.28 -8.40
CA LEU A 27 -21.09 -1.49 -7.68
C LEU A 27 -21.61 -1.06 -6.31
N GLY A 28 -20.71 -1.03 -5.30
CA GLY A 28 -21.05 -0.62 -3.94
C GLY A 28 -21.89 -1.64 -3.18
N GLU A 29 -21.93 -2.86 -3.64
CA GLU A 29 -22.70 -3.96 -3.05
C GLU A 29 -21.77 -5.11 -2.64
N ASP A 30 -21.78 -5.47 -1.37
CA ASP A 30 -20.96 -6.55 -0.85
C ASP A 30 -21.69 -7.88 -0.84
N VAL A 31 -21.01 -8.94 -1.31
CA VAL A 31 -21.48 -10.31 -1.11
C VAL A 31 -21.25 -10.70 0.35
N THR A 32 -22.34 -10.89 1.08
CA THR A 32 -22.29 -11.15 2.54
C THR A 32 -22.20 -12.63 2.89
N ALA A 33 -22.66 -13.52 1.99
CA ALA A 33 -22.56 -14.96 2.20
C ALA A 33 -22.49 -15.71 0.86
N VAL A 34 -21.85 -16.88 0.88
CA VAL A 34 -21.80 -17.84 -0.24
C VAL A 34 -22.24 -19.21 0.26
N ASN A 35 -23.23 -19.82 -0.40
CA ASN A 35 -23.61 -21.20 -0.18
C ASN A 35 -23.25 -22.03 -1.43
N ALA A 36 -22.11 -22.67 -1.40
CA ALA A 36 -21.59 -23.44 -2.53
C ALA A 36 -22.45 -24.66 -2.88
N LEU A 37 -23.09 -25.29 -1.89
CA LEU A 37 -23.93 -26.46 -2.11
C LEU A 37 -25.24 -26.11 -2.87
N LYS A 38 -25.80 -24.94 -2.56
CA LYS A 38 -27.01 -24.45 -3.22
C LYS A 38 -26.71 -23.59 -4.44
N LYS A 39 -25.44 -23.29 -4.70
CA LYS A 39 -24.97 -22.36 -5.75
C LYS A 39 -25.68 -21.00 -5.67
N ILE A 40 -25.68 -20.40 -4.50
CA ILE A 40 -26.26 -19.07 -4.25
C ILE A 40 -25.28 -18.17 -3.50
N ILE A 41 -25.42 -16.87 -3.77
CA ILE A 41 -24.77 -15.80 -2.98
C ILE A 41 -25.84 -14.89 -2.37
N ASN A 42 -25.51 -14.21 -1.28
CA ASN A 42 -26.34 -13.18 -0.68
C ASN A 42 -25.69 -11.80 -0.83
N ILE A 43 -26.50 -10.83 -1.21
CA ILE A 43 -26.17 -9.40 -1.19
C ILE A 43 -27.23 -8.73 -0.33
N GLY A 44 -26.89 -8.45 0.93
CA GLY A 44 -27.92 -8.09 1.92
C GLY A 44 -28.98 -9.18 2.05
N GLU A 45 -30.25 -8.85 1.78
CA GLU A 45 -31.38 -9.80 1.81
C GLU A 45 -31.62 -10.49 0.44
N GLU A 46 -31.01 -10.00 -0.61
CA GLU A 46 -31.17 -10.57 -1.97
C GLU A 46 -30.37 -11.87 -2.12
N ILE A 47 -30.98 -12.85 -2.75
CA ILE A 47 -30.36 -14.15 -3.06
C ILE A 47 -30.22 -14.27 -4.58
N ILE A 48 -28.98 -14.48 -5.03
CA ILE A 48 -28.64 -14.67 -6.44
C ILE A 48 -28.10 -16.07 -6.64
N SER A 49 -28.68 -16.82 -7.58
CA SER A 49 -28.16 -18.11 -8.01
C SER A 49 -27.09 -17.95 -9.09
N TYR A 50 -26.15 -18.90 -9.15
CA TYR A 50 -25.10 -18.94 -10.16
C TYR A 50 -24.82 -20.35 -10.64
N ASP A 51 -24.35 -20.49 -11.87
CA ASP A 51 -23.81 -21.74 -12.40
C ASP A 51 -22.35 -21.93 -12.03
N GLU A 52 -21.55 -20.87 -12.20
CA GLU A 52 -20.13 -20.81 -11.86
C GLU A 52 -19.84 -19.56 -11.01
N LEU A 53 -18.95 -19.67 -10.03
CA LEU A 53 -18.54 -18.57 -9.15
C LEU A 53 -17.03 -18.40 -9.17
N VAL A 54 -16.59 -17.18 -9.42
CA VAL A 54 -15.15 -16.82 -9.38
C VAL A 54 -14.93 -15.81 -8.27
N PHE A 55 -14.01 -16.11 -7.35
CA PHE A 55 -13.58 -15.18 -6.30
C PHE A 55 -12.43 -14.30 -6.79
N THR A 56 -12.69 -13.00 -6.95
CA THR A 56 -11.70 -11.98 -7.28
C THR A 56 -11.72 -10.84 -6.26
N THR A 57 -11.89 -11.19 -5.00
CA THR A 57 -12.18 -10.29 -3.88
C THR A 57 -10.97 -9.44 -3.42
N GLY A 58 -9.81 -9.66 -4.02
CA GLY A 58 -8.60 -8.91 -3.69
C GLY A 58 -7.98 -9.32 -2.35
N SER A 59 -7.33 -8.36 -1.70
CA SER A 59 -6.66 -8.55 -0.40
C SER A 59 -6.74 -7.28 0.44
N ASN A 60 -6.67 -7.44 1.74
CA ASN A 60 -6.52 -6.32 2.67
C ASN A 60 -5.04 -6.01 2.91
N PRO A 61 -4.67 -4.74 3.11
CA PRO A 61 -3.33 -4.39 3.54
C PRO A 61 -3.07 -4.92 4.95
N ARG A 62 -1.81 -5.14 5.26
CA ARG A 62 -1.39 -5.43 6.63
C ARG A 62 -1.14 -4.13 7.36
N TYR A 63 -1.77 -3.97 8.51
CA TYR A 63 -1.53 -2.86 9.41
C TYR A 63 -0.46 -3.25 10.44
N LEU A 64 0.27 -2.26 10.92
CA LEU A 64 1.12 -2.47 12.08
C LEU A 64 0.25 -2.64 13.33
N PRO A 65 0.63 -3.53 14.27
CA PRO A 65 -0.09 -3.66 15.54
C PRO A 65 -0.12 -2.36 16.34
N ALA A 66 -1.18 -2.16 17.12
CA ALA A 66 -1.34 -1.00 18.00
C ALA A 66 -0.18 -0.86 19.00
N GLU A 67 0.33 -1.98 19.51
CA GLU A 67 1.47 -2.02 20.44
C GLU A 67 2.75 -1.45 19.84
N LEU A 68 2.87 -1.49 18.51
CA LEU A 68 3.98 -0.87 17.79
C LEU A 68 3.70 0.59 17.42
N GLY A 69 2.54 1.13 17.77
CA GLY A 69 2.11 2.47 17.41
C GLY A 69 1.44 2.54 16.03
N GLY A 70 0.92 1.43 15.51
CA GLY A 70 0.30 1.36 14.17
C GLY A 70 -1.01 2.17 14.03
N GLU A 71 -1.63 2.58 15.15
CA GLU A 71 -2.85 3.39 15.18
C GLU A 71 -2.60 4.90 15.28
N LEU A 72 -1.34 5.34 15.39
CA LEU A 72 -1.01 6.75 15.42
C LEU A 72 -1.40 7.44 14.11
N ASP A 73 -1.90 8.66 14.20
CA ASP A 73 -2.07 9.50 13.02
C ASP A 73 -0.75 9.62 12.25
N GLY A 74 -0.84 9.75 10.92
CA GLY A 74 0.35 9.79 10.07
C GLY A 74 0.93 8.43 9.71
N VAL A 75 0.28 7.32 10.11
CA VAL A 75 0.62 5.96 9.67
C VAL A 75 -0.39 5.52 8.61
N TYR A 76 0.09 5.23 7.42
CA TYR A 76 -0.75 4.95 6.25
C TYR A 76 -0.41 3.62 5.61
N VAL A 77 -1.40 3.05 4.93
CA VAL A 77 -1.25 1.94 3.98
C VAL A 77 -1.64 2.42 2.59
N ILE A 78 -1.27 1.68 1.55
CA ILE A 78 -1.70 1.96 0.17
C ILE A 78 -2.36 0.70 -0.40
N ARG A 79 -3.66 0.76 -0.59
CA ARG A 79 -4.45 -0.33 -1.20
C ARG A 79 -5.41 0.18 -2.27
N ASN A 80 -6.06 1.30 -2.04
CA ASN A 80 -7.09 1.86 -2.90
C ASN A 80 -6.89 3.37 -3.11
N LEU A 81 -7.76 3.99 -3.92
CA LEU A 81 -7.66 5.40 -4.23
C LEU A 81 -7.86 6.30 -3.01
N SER A 82 -8.76 5.94 -2.10
CA SER A 82 -9.00 6.74 -0.90
C SER A 82 -7.78 6.78 0.04
N ASP A 83 -6.98 5.72 0.07
CA ASP A 83 -5.70 5.73 0.79
C ASP A 83 -4.74 6.78 0.18
N VAL A 84 -4.67 6.82 -1.17
CA VAL A 84 -3.86 7.80 -1.89
C VAL A 84 -4.34 9.23 -1.62
N ASP A 85 -5.65 9.48 -1.65
CA ASP A 85 -6.25 10.79 -1.38
C ASP A 85 -5.98 11.26 0.07
N ASN A 86 -5.94 10.32 1.01
CA ASN A 86 -5.60 10.61 2.40
C ASN A 86 -4.11 10.96 2.59
N ILE A 87 -3.23 10.28 1.86
CA ILE A 87 -1.78 10.47 2.00
C ILE A 87 -1.27 11.68 1.23
N VAL A 88 -1.89 12.06 0.10
CA VAL A 88 -1.36 13.09 -0.81
C VAL A 88 -1.08 14.43 -0.10
N LYS A 89 -1.84 14.78 0.92
CA LYS A 89 -1.64 15.99 1.73
C LYS A 89 -0.32 16.01 2.52
N GLU A 90 0.27 14.84 2.77
CA GLU A 90 1.55 14.69 3.48
C GLU A 90 2.75 14.88 2.55
N PHE A 91 2.58 14.73 1.23
CA PHE A 91 3.66 14.81 0.26
C PHE A 91 4.06 16.27 0.01
N LYS A 92 4.85 16.81 0.95
CA LYS A 92 5.39 18.17 0.89
C LYS A 92 6.92 18.11 0.89
N ILE A 93 7.55 19.05 0.18
CA ILE A 93 9.01 19.18 0.12
C ILE A 93 9.61 19.19 1.53
N ASP A 94 10.77 18.58 1.67
CA ASP A 94 11.55 18.46 2.91
C ASP A 94 10.92 17.63 4.04
N LYS A 95 9.71 17.09 3.85
CA LYS A 95 9.14 16.17 4.83
C LYS A 95 9.88 14.84 4.84
N HIS A 96 10.05 14.29 6.05
CA HIS A 96 10.67 13.01 6.28
C HIS A 96 9.62 11.90 6.27
N ILE A 97 9.74 10.98 5.32
CA ILE A 97 8.91 9.79 5.26
C ILE A 97 9.72 8.54 5.61
N LEU A 98 9.16 7.68 6.45
CA LEU A 98 9.60 6.29 6.52
C LEU A 98 8.66 5.40 5.71
N ILE A 99 9.23 4.52 4.90
CA ILE A 99 8.52 3.45 4.20
C ILE A 99 8.96 2.12 4.80
N ILE A 100 7.98 1.35 5.27
CA ILE A 100 8.21 0.04 5.87
C ILE A 100 7.86 -1.03 4.85
N GLY A 101 8.87 -1.78 4.40
CA GLY A 101 8.76 -2.83 3.39
C GLY A 101 9.36 -2.46 2.04
N GLY A 102 10.29 -3.27 1.58
CA GLY A 102 10.99 -3.12 0.30
C GLY A 102 10.37 -3.93 -0.83
N GLY A 103 9.05 -4.14 -0.80
CA GLY A 103 8.29 -4.70 -1.91
C GLY A 103 7.97 -3.67 -2.99
N TYR A 104 7.17 -4.06 -4.00
CA TYR A 104 6.78 -3.16 -5.11
C TYR A 104 6.13 -1.88 -4.61
N ILE A 105 5.11 -1.98 -3.75
CA ILE A 105 4.37 -0.81 -3.24
C ILE A 105 5.31 0.15 -2.52
N GLY A 106 6.18 -0.36 -1.64
CA GLY A 106 7.13 0.47 -0.91
C GLY A 106 8.13 1.18 -1.83
N LEU A 107 8.67 0.49 -2.83
CA LEU A 107 9.61 1.08 -3.80
C LEU A 107 8.94 2.11 -4.71
N GLU A 108 7.71 1.86 -5.17
CA GLU A 108 6.94 2.83 -5.95
C GLU A 108 6.62 4.08 -5.12
N ALA A 109 6.18 3.92 -3.87
CA ALA A 109 5.96 5.04 -2.96
C ALA A 109 7.26 5.83 -2.71
N ALA A 110 8.39 5.14 -2.51
CA ALA A 110 9.70 5.77 -2.34
C ALA A 110 10.12 6.58 -3.57
N SER A 111 9.90 6.05 -4.77
CA SER A 111 10.19 6.74 -6.03
C SER A 111 9.38 8.03 -6.16
N VAL A 112 8.07 7.96 -5.89
CA VAL A 112 7.19 9.14 -5.95
C VAL A 112 7.58 10.17 -4.90
N ALA A 113 7.85 9.74 -3.66
CA ALA A 113 8.24 10.63 -2.57
C ALA A 113 9.55 11.36 -2.89
N ALA A 114 10.56 10.63 -3.36
CA ALA A 114 11.84 11.23 -3.76
C ALA A 114 11.68 12.23 -4.92
N LYS A 115 10.87 11.89 -5.94
CA LYS A 115 10.56 12.78 -7.07
C LYS A 115 9.87 14.08 -6.61
N LEU A 116 9.08 14.02 -5.55
CA LEU A 116 8.40 15.18 -4.95
C LEU A 116 9.25 15.95 -3.92
N GLY A 117 10.52 15.57 -3.73
CA GLY A 117 11.47 16.27 -2.87
C GLY A 117 11.36 15.94 -1.38
N LEU A 118 10.77 14.79 -1.02
CA LEU A 118 10.76 14.32 0.35
C LEU A 118 12.10 13.66 0.71
N GLN A 119 12.44 13.66 2.01
CA GLN A 119 13.55 12.89 2.55
C GLN A 119 13.04 11.46 2.84
N VAL A 120 13.49 10.50 2.04
CA VAL A 120 12.94 9.14 2.06
C VAL A 120 13.89 8.17 2.71
N THR A 121 13.43 7.51 3.78
CA THR A 121 14.05 6.30 4.32
C THR A 121 13.13 5.12 4.08
N LEU A 122 13.66 4.02 3.54
CA LEU A 122 12.96 2.76 3.37
C LEU A 122 13.67 1.69 4.19
N VAL A 123 12.92 0.98 5.03
CA VAL A 123 13.42 -0.16 5.80
C VAL A 123 12.83 -1.47 5.30
N GLU A 124 13.67 -2.49 5.20
CA GLU A 124 13.29 -3.86 4.84
C GLU A 124 13.89 -4.83 5.87
N MET A 125 13.04 -5.62 6.50
CA MET A 125 13.46 -6.58 7.50
C MET A 125 14.20 -7.78 6.91
N ALA A 126 13.87 -8.15 5.67
CA ALA A 126 14.56 -9.21 4.94
C ALA A 126 15.98 -8.79 4.54
N GLU A 127 16.76 -9.75 4.05
CA GLU A 127 18.15 -9.51 3.64
C GLU A 127 18.30 -8.52 2.49
N ARG A 128 17.24 -8.38 1.67
CA ARG A 128 17.23 -7.47 0.52
C ARG A 128 15.81 -7.07 0.13
N ILE A 129 15.68 -5.91 -0.49
CA ILE A 129 14.43 -5.50 -1.14
C ILE A 129 14.03 -6.51 -2.21
N LEU A 130 12.72 -6.63 -2.49
CA LEU A 130 12.15 -7.55 -3.49
C LEU A 130 12.51 -9.03 -3.28
N GLN A 131 12.98 -9.44 -2.10
CA GLN A 131 13.50 -10.79 -1.86
C GLN A 131 12.52 -11.90 -2.23
N ARG A 132 11.22 -11.68 -2.00
CA ARG A 132 10.17 -12.69 -2.25
C ARG A 132 9.77 -12.82 -3.72
N VAL A 133 10.10 -11.84 -4.55
CA VAL A 133 9.50 -11.69 -5.89
C VAL A 133 10.52 -11.49 -7.02
N ALA A 134 11.79 -11.28 -6.70
CA ALA A 134 12.82 -11.01 -7.71
C ALA A 134 14.16 -11.67 -7.37
N SER A 135 15.02 -11.82 -8.38
CA SER A 135 16.39 -12.31 -8.21
C SER A 135 17.27 -11.31 -7.44
N LYS A 136 18.44 -11.74 -7.00
CA LYS A 136 19.41 -10.88 -6.32
C LYS A 136 19.88 -9.73 -7.23
N GLU A 137 20.14 -10.02 -8.49
CA GLU A 137 20.61 -9.05 -9.49
C GLU A 137 19.56 -7.95 -9.71
N THR A 138 18.28 -8.33 -9.77
CA THR A 138 17.17 -7.38 -9.86
C THR A 138 17.09 -6.51 -8.61
N SER A 139 17.23 -7.10 -7.42
CA SER A 139 17.26 -6.33 -6.17
C SER A 139 18.43 -5.35 -6.14
N ASP A 140 19.61 -5.79 -6.54
CA ASP A 140 20.81 -4.95 -6.57
C ASP A 140 20.64 -3.77 -7.55
N TYR A 141 20.03 -4.01 -8.71
CA TYR A 141 19.70 -2.97 -9.69
C TYR A 141 18.75 -1.92 -9.09
N PHE A 142 17.60 -2.33 -8.56
CA PHE A 142 16.62 -1.41 -8.00
C PHE A 142 17.14 -0.68 -6.75
N ARG A 143 17.92 -1.34 -5.91
CA ARG A 143 18.58 -0.69 -4.77
C ARG A 143 19.48 0.46 -5.23
N ASN A 144 20.33 0.20 -6.22
CA ASN A 144 21.24 1.22 -6.75
C ASN A 144 20.47 2.36 -7.42
N LEU A 145 19.42 2.04 -8.18
CA LEU A 145 18.56 3.02 -8.83
C LEU A 145 17.90 3.95 -7.80
N HIS A 146 17.27 3.41 -6.77
CA HIS A 146 16.62 4.22 -5.73
C HIS A 146 17.64 5.05 -4.93
N LYS A 147 18.79 4.47 -4.57
CA LYS A 147 19.87 5.20 -3.91
C LYS A 147 20.39 6.36 -4.75
N SER A 148 20.54 6.20 -6.06
CA SER A 148 20.97 7.28 -6.96
C SER A 148 19.97 8.43 -7.04
N HIS A 149 18.70 8.18 -6.67
CA HIS A 149 17.64 9.19 -6.56
C HIS A 149 17.41 9.66 -5.10
N GLY A 150 18.35 9.44 -4.20
CA GLY A 150 18.31 9.97 -2.84
C GLY A 150 17.51 9.16 -1.83
N VAL A 151 17.01 7.97 -2.19
CA VAL A 151 16.32 7.10 -1.24
C VAL A 151 17.33 6.38 -0.33
N ASN A 152 17.21 6.55 0.99
CA ASN A 152 18.00 5.83 1.98
C ASN A 152 17.39 4.45 2.24
N ILE A 153 17.91 3.40 1.58
CA ILE A 153 17.44 2.01 1.77
C ILE A 153 18.29 1.33 2.85
N ARG A 154 17.61 0.80 3.88
CA ARG A 154 18.19 0.05 4.98
C ARG A 154 17.59 -1.35 5.02
N GLU A 155 18.37 -2.34 4.66
CA GLU A 155 17.99 -3.76 4.66
C GLU A 155 18.41 -4.45 5.96
N LYS A 156 17.78 -5.58 6.30
CA LYS A 156 17.95 -6.34 7.56
C LYS A 156 17.56 -5.53 8.80
N ILE A 157 16.70 -4.54 8.61
CA ILE A 157 16.27 -3.64 9.68
C ILE A 157 14.74 -3.57 9.67
N GLY A 158 14.15 -3.87 10.82
CA GLY A 158 12.72 -3.74 11.08
C GLY A 158 12.40 -2.52 11.94
N VAL A 159 11.13 -2.27 12.13
CA VAL A 159 10.61 -1.28 13.06
C VAL A 159 10.38 -1.97 14.40
N ARG A 160 10.88 -1.37 15.49
CA ARG A 160 10.59 -1.80 16.86
C ARG A 160 9.37 -1.09 17.41
N LYS A 161 9.27 0.23 17.18
CA LYS A 161 8.16 1.05 17.68
C LYS A 161 8.03 2.36 16.91
N LEU A 162 6.81 2.80 16.71
CA LEU A 162 6.43 4.14 16.31
C LEU A 162 6.11 4.95 17.57
N ILE A 163 6.60 6.16 17.68
CA ILE A 163 6.53 6.98 18.88
C ILE A 163 5.92 8.34 18.51
N GLY A 164 4.96 8.77 19.33
CA GLY A 164 4.26 10.04 19.24
C GLY A 164 3.15 10.10 20.27
N SER A 165 2.53 11.25 20.46
CA SER A 165 1.34 11.38 21.33
C SER A 165 0.07 10.99 20.57
N ASP A 166 -0.35 11.80 19.63
CA ASP A 166 -1.51 11.54 18.76
C ASP A 166 -1.06 11.11 17.36
N ARG A 167 0.07 11.63 16.91
CA ARG A 167 0.66 11.42 15.60
C ARG A 167 2.07 10.85 15.71
N VAL A 168 2.50 10.09 14.71
CA VAL A 168 3.88 9.60 14.64
C VAL A 168 4.85 10.78 14.49
N GLU A 169 5.89 10.78 15.32
CA GLU A 169 6.95 11.81 15.35
C GLU A 169 8.34 11.19 15.21
N MET A 170 8.49 9.96 15.71
CA MET A 170 9.77 9.27 15.75
C MET A 170 9.56 7.76 15.61
N ILE A 171 10.58 7.08 15.14
CA ILE A 171 10.59 5.63 14.98
C ILE A 171 11.85 5.05 15.59
N GLU A 172 11.68 4.04 16.43
CA GLU A 172 12.76 3.20 16.90
C GLU A 172 12.89 1.97 15.99
N LEU A 173 14.06 1.78 15.41
CA LEU A 173 14.41 0.65 14.58
C LEU A 173 15.02 -0.50 15.40
N THR A 174 15.05 -1.71 14.82
CA THR A 174 15.55 -2.92 15.51
C THR A 174 17.05 -2.87 15.84
N ASP A 175 17.80 -2.03 15.16
CA ASP A 175 19.22 -1.78 15.45
C ASP A 175 19.47 -0.71 16.52
N GLY A 176 18.40 -0.18 17.14
CA GLY A 176 18.44 0.87 18.14
C GLY A 176 18.53 2.30 17.59
N THR A 177 18.52 2.47 16.26
CA THR A 177 18.49 3.81 15.66
C THR A 177 17.12 4.45 15.85
N ASN A 178 17.11 5.74 16.22
CA ASN A 178 15.91 6.57 16.24
C ASN A 178 15.88 7.51 15.05
N LEU A 179 14.75 7.56 14.33
CA LEU A 179 14.52 8.42 13.18
C LEU A 179 13.34 9.35 13.45
N LYS A 180 13.53 10.65 13.28
CA LYS A 180 12.41 11.61 13.23
C LYS A 180 11.72 11.47 11.89
N VAL A 181 10.39 11.47 11.90
CA VAL A 181 9.57 11.36 10.70
C VAL A 181 8.33 12.24 10.80
N ASP A 182 7.79 12.63 9.68
CA ASP A 182 6.53 13.36 9.59
C ASP A 182 5.36 12.39 9.37
N PHE A 183 5.60 11.30 8.65
CA PHE A 183 4.61 10.24 8.41
C PHE A 183 5.27 8.94 7.95
N VAL A 184 4.47 7.87 7.93
CA VAL A 184 4.90 6.50 7.62
C VAL A 184 3.98 5.89 6.57
N ILE A 185 4.54 5.14 5.62
CA ILE A 185 3.79 4.24 4.74
C ILE A 185 4.18 2.79 5.05
N VAL A 186 3.18 1.96 5.29
CA VAL A 186 3.34 0.52 5.56
C VAL A 186 3.04 -0.25 4.28
N GLY A 187 4.06 -0.90 3.70
CA GLY A 187 4.02 -1.63 2.43
C GLY A 187 4.42 -3.11 2.55
N VAL A 188 3.94 -3.82 3.61
CA VAL A 188 4.30 -5.22 3.94
C VAL A 188 3.20 -6.23 3.70
#